data_1d54b50646153e9794c140d28edebbbb
#
_entry.id   1d54b50646153e9794c140d28edebbbb
#
_cell.length_a   1.000
_cell.length_b   1.000
_cell.length_c   1.000
_cell.angle_alpha   90.00
_cell.angle_beta   90.00
_cell.angle_gamma   90.00
#
_symmetry.space_group_name_H-M   'P 1'
#
loop_
_entity.id
_entity.type
_entity.pdbx_description
1 polymer ?
#
loop_
_entity_poly.entity_id
_entity_poly.type
_entity_poly.pdbx_seq_one_letter_code
_entity_poly.pdbx_strand_id
1 'polypeptide(L)'
;MTVTNLAQANWDRLGPSLADAIVDTLIMVSTTLIVSGILGLGLGMLLYTTRTGGILQNRFVYVIVNLLVNFVRPIPFIILLAFAQPLTAAVMGGSIGRGPATFVMVIAATFSVARVVEQNLVSIDPGVIEAARSMGASPWKIITSVIVPEALGPLILGYTFLFIAIVDLSLIHI
;
A
#
# COMPACT_ATOMS: atom_id res chain seq x y z
N MET A 1 -37.30 19.86 -27.75
CA MET A 1 -36.65 18.74 -27.02
C MET A 1 -36.59 19.17 -25.57
N THR A 2 -37.47 18.61 -24.77
CA THR A 2 -37.73 19.05 -23.39
C THR A 2 -36.63 18.55 -22.46
N VAL A 3 -36.15 19.41 -21.58
CA VAL A 3 -35.10 19.20 -20.56
C VAL A 3 -35.37 17.96 -19.68
N THR A 4 -36.63 17.53 -19.61
CA THR A 4 -37.09 16.32 -18.93
C THR A 4 -36.51 15.01 -19.50
N ASN A 5 -36.09 14.95 -20.76
CA ASN A 5 -35.49 13.75 -21.36
C ASN A 5 -33.99 13.56 -21.02
N LEU A 6 -33.33 14.60 -20.51
CA LEU A 6 -31.94 14.52 -20.04
C LEU A 6 -31.85 14.05 -18.57
N ALA A 7 -32.95 14.18 -17.82
CA ALA A 7 -33.01 13.78 -16.40
C ALA A 7 -33.45 12.34 -16.18
N GLN A 8 -33.95 11.65 -17.20
CA GLN A 8 -34.18 10.19 -17.14
C GLN A 8 -32.85 9.50 -17.42
N ALA A 9 -32.06 9.30 -16.37
CA ALA A 9 -30.95 8.38 -16.42
C ALA A 9 -31.49 7.06 -17.05
N ASN A 10 -30.89 6.66 -18.17
CA ASN A 10 -31.28 5.41 -18.86
C ASN A 10 -30.76 4.24 -18.04
N TRP A 11 -31.50 3.90 -16.96
CA TRP A 11 -31.11 2.89 -15.97
C TRP A 11 -30.90 1.52 -16.60
N ASP A 12 -31.52 1.24 -17.75
CA ASP A 12 -31.32 0.00 -18.49
C ASP A 12 -29.91 -0.13 -19.07
N ARG A 13 -29.25 1.00 -19.36
CA ARG A 13 -27.85 1.06 -19.80
C ARG A 13 -26.87 1.33 -18.66
N LEU A 14 -27.25 2.20 -17.73
CA LEU A 14 -26.37 2.59 -16.60
C LEU A 14 -26.27 1.49 -15.55
N GLY A 15 -27.33 0.71 -15.32
CA GLY A 15 -27.33 -0.36 -14.33
C GLY A 15 -26.25 -1.40 -14.55
N PRO A 16 -26.16 -2.04 -15.71
CA PRO A 16 -25.09 -2.99 -16.02
C PRO A 16 -23.70 -2.35 -15.93
N SER A 17 -23.50 -1.14 -16.49
CA SER A 17 -22.21 -0.45 -16.44
C SER A 17 -21.76 -0.11 -15.02
N LEU A 18 -22.71 0.28 -14.15
CA LEU A 18 -22.41 0.51 -12.73
C LEU A 18 -22.04 -0.77 -12.00
N ALA A 19 -22.74 -1.87 -12.29
CA ALA A 19 -22.42 -3.16 -11.69
C ALA A 19 -21.02 -3.62 -12.10
N ASP A 20 -20.66 -3.51 -13.37
CA ASP A 20 -19.32 -3.82 -13.87
C ASP A 20 -18.24 -2.94 -13.22
N ALA A 21 -18.49 -1.63 -13.12
CA ALA A 21 -17.58 -0.68 -12.48
C ALA A 21 -17.36 -1.00 -10.98
N ILE A 22 -18.42 -1.39 -10.26
CA ILE A 22 -18.32 -1.80 -8.86
C ILE A 22 -17.47 -3.07 -8.73
N VAL A 23 -17.72 -4.06 -9.57
CA VAL A 23 -16.94 -5.32 -9.56
C VAL A 23 -15.47 -5.05 -9.88
N ASP A 24 -15.20 -4.22 -10.89
CA ASP A 24 -13.83 -3.83 -11.26
C ASP A 24 -13.12 -3.12 -10.11
N THR A 25 -13.79 -2.16 -9.48
CA THR A 25 -13.27 -1.47 -8.29
C THR A 25 -12.95 -2.44 -7.15
N LEU A 26 -13.86 -3.35 -6.83
CA LEU A 26 -13.66 -4.33 -5.77
C LEU A 26 -12.46 -5.24 -6.05
N ILE A 27 -12.30 -5.70 -7.28
CA ILE A 27 -11.17 -6.54 -7.68
C ILE A 27 -9.85 -5.75 -7.59
N MET A 28 -9.82 -4.52 -8.13
CA MET A 28 -8.63 -3.67 -8.13
C MET A 28 -8.21 -3.33 -6.70
N VAL A 29 -9.15 -2.88 -5.87
CA VAL A 29 -8.90 -2.50 -4.48
C VAL A 29 -8.44 -3.70 -3.65
N SER A 30 -9.16 -4.83 -3.75
CA SER A 30 -8.81 -6.04 -2.99
C SER A 30 -7.43 -6.58 -3.38
N THR A 31 -7.15 -6.67 -4.69
CA THR A 31 -5.84 -7.12 -5.19
C THR A 31 -4.73 -6.17 -4.72
N THR A 32 -4.94 -4.87 -4.88
CA THR A 32 -3.97 -3.86 -4.44
C THR A 32 -3.74 -3.95 -2.94
N LEU A 33 -4.79 -4.01 -2.13
CA LEU A 33 -4.68 -4.07 -0.67
C LEU A 33 -3.92 -5.31 -0.19
N ILE A 34 -4.22 -6.48 -0.76
CA ILE A 34 -3.56 -7.72 -0.36
C ILE A 34 -2.09 -7.71 -0.78
N VAL A 35 -1.80 -7.42 -2.05
CA VAL A 35 -0.43 -7.50 -2.56
C VAL A 35 0.44 -6.40 -1.97
N SER A 36 -0.02 -5.14 -2.00
CA SER A 36 0.73 -4.02 -1.40
C SER A 36 0.80 -4.12 0.11
N GLY A 37 -0.22 -4.70 0.75
CA GLY A 37 -0.24 -4.96 2.18
C GLY A 37 0.89 -5.89 2.61
N ILE A 38 1.06 -7.01 1.92
CA ILE A 38 2.13 -7.99 2.21
C ILE A 38 3.50 -7.39 1.88
N LEU A 39 3.69 -6.82 0.69
CA LEU A 39 4.96 -6.25 0.25
C LEU A 39 5.36 -5.04 1.11
N GLY A 40 4.40 -4.15 1.39
CA GLY A 40 4.62 -2.97 2.20
C GLY A 40 4.88 -3.29 3.67
N LEU A 41 4.23 -4.32 4.23
CA LEU A 41 4.54 -4.82 5.57
C LEU A 41 6.00 -5.29 5.63
N GLY A 42 6.44 -6.07 4.66
CA GLY A 42 7.83 -6.54 4.57
C GLY A 42 8.83 -5.38 4.46
N LEU A 43 8.57 -4.42 3.57
CA LEU A 43 9.44 -3.24 3.39
C LEU A 43 9.43 -2.33 4.63
N GLY A 44 8.28 -2.09 5.25
CA GLY A 44 8.18 -1.28 6.48
C GLY A 44 8.88 -1.94 7.66
N MET A 45 8.75 -3.25 7.81
CA MET A 45 9.49 -4.03 8.80
C MET A 45 11.01 -3.96 8.54
N LEU A 46 11.42 -4.05 7.28
CA LEU A 46 12.83 -3.92 6.89
C LEU A 46 13.37 -2.53 7.25
N LEU A 47 12.63 -1.46 6.94
CA LEU A 47 13.00 -0.09 7.34
C LEU A 47 13.15 0.03 8.85
N TYR A 48 12.17 -0.44 9.60
CA TYR A 48 12.18 -0.38 11.06
C TYR A 48 13.36 -1.12 11.67
N THR A 49 13.61 -2.35 11.22
CA THR A 49 14.66 -3.21 11.82
C THR A 49 16.06 -2.78 11.44
N THR A 50 16.26 -2.20 10.24
CA THR A 50 17.59 -1.78 9.73
C THR A 50 17.98 -0.35 10.10
N ARG A 51 17.05 0.45 10.64
CA ARG A 51 17.33 1.83 11.09
C ARG A 51 18.43 1.92 12.14
N THR A 52 18.97 3.11 12.36
CA THR A 52 19.95 3.37 13.42
C THR A 52 19.37 3.02 14.79
N GLY A 53 20.04 2.16 15.55
CA GLY A 53 19.53 1.62 16.81
C GLY A 53 18.53 0.48 16.67
N GLY A 54 18.23 0.04 15.44
CA GLY A 54 17.33 -1.08 15.14
C GLY A 54 17.93 -2.43 15.54
N ILE A 55 17.08 -3.47 15.52
CA ILE A 55 17.45 -4.85 15.93
C ILE A 55 18.45 -5.48 14.97
N LEU A 56 18.32 -5.18 13.68
CA LEU A 56 19.19 -5.66 12.59
C LEU A 56 19.85 -4.47 11.89
N GLN A 57 20.41 -3.53 12.67
CA GLN A 57 20.96 -2.29 12.17
C GLN A 57 21.86 -2.50 10.95
N ASN A 58 21.44 -1.95 9.79
CA ASN A 58 22.22 -1.91 8.56
C ASN A 58 21.95 -0.59 7.82
N ARG A 59 22.89 0.37 7.99
CA ARG A 59 22.76 1.71 7.41
C ARG A 59 22.62 1.70 5.90
N PHE A 60 23.31 0.81 5.21
CA PHE A 60 23.28 0.75 3.74
C PHE A 60 21.90 0.34 3.23
N VAL A 61 21.33 -0.76 3.78
CA VAL A 61 19.99 -1.24 3.45
C VAL A 61 18.95 -0.19 3.78
N TYR A 62 19.02 0.38 4.98
CA TYR A 62 18.10 1.43 5.40
C TYR A 62 18.10 2.63 4.46
N VAL A 63 19.27 3.16 4.08
CA VAL A 63 19.38 4.34 3.21
C VAL A 63 18.78 4.07 1.84
N ILE A 64 19.08 2.90 1.24
CA ILE A 64 18.54 2.55 -0.08
C ILE A 64 17.02 2.43 -0.05
N VAL A 65 16.48 1.63 0.88
CA VAL A 65 15.03 1.41 0.95
C VAL A 65 14.30 2.70 1.33
N ASN A 66 14.84 3.47 2.28
CA ASN A 66 14.27 4.75 2.67
C ASN A 66 14.28 5.78 1.53
N LEU A 67 15.34 5.80 0.72
CA LEU A 67 15.41 6.66 -0.47
C LEU A 67 14.33 6.29 -1.48
N LEU A 68 14.18 5.01 -1.78
CA LEU A 68 13.14 4.51 -2.70
C LEU A 68 11.74 4.87 -2.22
N VAL A 69 11.42 4.61 -0.95
CA VAL A 69 10.12 4.93 -0.37
C VAL A 69 9.84 6.43 -0.41
N ASN A 70 10.81 7.26 -0.05
CA ASN A 70 10.65 8.71 -0.05
C ASN A 70 10.62 9.32 -1.45
N PHE A 71 11.23 8.68 -2.45
CA PHE A 71 11.21 9.13 -3.83
C PHE A 71 9.89 8.82 -4.53
N VAL A 72 9.37 7.60 -4.37
CA VAL A 72 8.15 7.17 -5.08
C VAL A 72 6.88 7.74 -4.46
N ARG A 73 6.80 7.82 -3.14
CA ARG A 73 5.59 8.22 -2.41
C ARG A 73 5.03 9.60 -2.78
N PRO A 74 5.83 10.68 -2.95
CA PRO A 74 5.30 12.00 -3.29
C PRO A 74 4.89 12.14 -4.76
N ILE A 75 5.14 11.14 -5.61
CA ILE A 75 4.77 11.20 -7.02
C ILE A 75 3.25 11.10 -7.14
N PRO A 76 2.55 12.08 -7.74
CA PRO A 76 1.13 11.98 -8.01
C PRO A 76 0.82 10.73 -8.83
N PHE A 77 -0.22 9.97 -8.43
CA PHE A 77 -0.53 8.67 -9.02
C PHE A 77 -0.68 8.73 -10.56
N ILE A 78 -1.30 9.78 -11.08
CA ILE A 78 -1.48 9.95 -12.53
C ILE A 78 -0.14 10.09 -13.28
N ILE A 79 0.83 10.75 -12.66
CA ILE A 79 2.20 10.86 -13.22
C ILE A 79 2.90 9.50 -13.15
N LEU A 80 2.77 8.78 -12.04
CA LEU A 80 3.31 7.45 -11.89
C LEU A 80 2.71 6.49 -12.92
N LEU A 81 1.39 6.57 -13.15
CA LEU A 81 0.67 5.77 -14.15
C LEU A 81 1.23 6.02 -15.56
N ALA A 82 1.41 7.30 -15.94
CA ALA A 82 1.98 7.67 -17.23
C ALA A 82 3.45 7.21 -17.37
N PHE A 83 4.25 7.40 -16.34
CA PHE A 83 5.66 7.00 -16.34
C PHE A 83 5.85 5.48 -16.38
N ALA A 84 4.94 4.72 -15.76
CA ALA A 84 5.00 3.27 -15.70
C ALA A 84 4.48 2.58 -16.98
N GLN A 85 3.93 3.31 -17.97
CA GLN A 85 3.38 2.71 -19.20
C GLN A 85 4.35 1.74 -19.91
N PRO A 86 5.64 2.06 -20.13
CA PRO A 86 6.56 1.11 -20.79
C PRO A 86 6.80 -0.14 -19.91
N LEU A 87 6.81 0.00 -18.60
CA LEU A 87 6.95 -1.12 -17.69
C LEU A 87 5.71 -2.02 -17.70
N THR A 88 4.51 -1.42 -17.65
CA THR A 88 3.25 -2.19 -17.72
C THR A 88 3.08 -2.88 -19.06
N ALA A 89 3.46 -2.23 -20.17
CA ALA A 89 3.45 -2.86 -21.49
C ALA A 89 4.37 -4.08 -21.55
N ALA A 90 5.57 -3.98 -20.97
CA ALA A 90 6.54 -5.07 -20.95
C ALA A 90 6.10 -6.26 -20.07
N VAL A 91 5.46 -5.99 -18.92
CA VAL A 91 5.10 -7.02 -17.93
C VAL A 91 3.71 -7.61 -18.20
N MET A 92 2.75 -6.78 -18.59
CA MET A 92 1.34 -7.15 -18.74
C MET A 92 0.88 -7.28 -20.20
N GLY A 93 1.75 -6.99 -21.18
CA GLY A 93 1.42 -7.02 -22.59
C GLY A 93 0.56 -5.84 -23.07
N GLY A 94 0.28 -4.86 -22.21
CA GLY A 94 -0.49 -3.65 -22.52
C GLY A 94 -0.30 -2.58 -21.45
N SER A 95 -0.60 -1.32 -21.80
CA SER A 95 -0.43 -0.17 -20.89
C SER A 95 -1.76 0.45 -20.44
N ILE A 96 -2.89 -0.01 -20.99
CA ILE A 96 -4.22 0.52 -20.72
C ILE A 96 -5.13 -0.62 -20.27
N GLY A 97 -6.00 -0.35 -19.30
CA GLY A 97 -6.98 -1.29 -18.79
C GLY A 97 -6.81 -1.62 -17.32
N ARG A 98 -7.71 -2.43 -16.77
CA ARG A 98 -7.77 -2.78 -15.35
C ARG A 98 -6.45 -3.40 -14.83
N GLY A 99 -5.88 -4.35 -15.56
CA GLY A 99 -4.65 -5.03 -15.15
C GLY A 99 -3.46 -4.06 -14.98
N PRO A 100 -3.07 -3.32 -16.04
CA PRO A 100 -2.03 -2.30 -15.95
C PRO A 100 -2.25 -1.26 -14.85
N ALA A 101 -3.48 -0.75 -14.70
CA ALA A 101 -3.82 0.20 -13.64
C ALA A 101 -3.62 -0.41 -12.25
N THR A 102 -4.12 -1.64 -12.02
CA THR A 102 -3.93 -2.36 -10.74
C THR A 102 -2.45 -2.58 -10.43
N PHE A 103 -1.64 -2.93 -11.43
CA PHE A 103 -0.21 -3.12 -11.26
C PHE A 103 0.49 -1.85 -10.75
N VAL A 104 0.18 -0.69 -11.34
CA VAL A 104 0.73 0.59 -10.90
C VAL A 104 0.19 0.99 -9.52
N MET A 105 -1.09 0.71 -9.24
CA MET A 105 -1.68 0.90 -7.90
C MET A 105 -0.94 0.08 -6.83
N VAL A 106 -0.61 -1.18 -7.12
CA VAL A 106 0.17 -2.03 -6.21
C VAL A 106 1.54 -1.42 -5.93
N ILE A 107 2.24 -0.90 -6.94
CA ILE A 107 3.53 -0.24 -6.76
C ILE A 107 3.37 0.97 -5.84
N ALA A 108 2.48 1.91 -6.18
CA ALA A 108 2.25 3.13 -5.41
C ALA A 108 1.85 2.83 -3.95
N ALA A 109 0.90 1.91 -3.76
CA ALA A 109 0.39 1.51 -2.47
C ALA A 109 1.47 0.80 -1.62
N THR A 110 2.34 -0.02 -2.21
CA THR A 110 3.41 -0.72 -1.49
C THR A 110 4.33 0.25 -0.74
N PHE A 111 4.77 1.31 -1.38
CA PHE A 111 5.63 2.31 -0.73
C PHE A 111 4.89 3.13 0.33
N SER A 112 3.60 3.40 0.11
CA SER A 112 2.75 4.08 1.10
C SER A 112 2.51 3.20 2.33
N VAL A 113 2.19 1.91 2.13
CA VAL A 113 2.05 0.91 3.20
C VAL A 113 3.36 0.78 3.98
N ALA A 114 4.50 0.66 3.29
CA ALA A 114 5.80 0.52 3.95
C ALA A 114 6.09 1.67 4.94
N ARG A 115 5.75 2.90 4.55
CA ARG A 115 5.94 4.06 5.43
C ARG A 115 4.96 4.06 6.61
N VAL A 116 3.70 3.71 6.40
CA VAL A 116 2.71 3.60 7.47
C VAL A 116 3.12 2.51 8.47
N VAL A 117 3.58 1.37 7.97
CA VAL A 117 4.10 0.27 8.81
C VAL A 117 5.30 0.74 9.63
N GLU A 118 6.31 1.33 8.99
CA GLU A 118 7.49 1.85 9.71
C GLU A 118 7.09 2.83 10.82
N GLN A 119 6.21 3.81 10.53
CA GLN A 119 5.75 4.79 11.50
C GLN A 119 5.03 4.15 12.70
N ASN A 120 4.18 3.16 12.44
CA ASN A 120 3.47 2.44 13.50
C ASN A 120 4.43 1.59 14.35
N LEU A 121 5.45 1.00 13.74
CA LEU A 121 6.46 0.23 14.49
C LEU A 121 7.37 1.14 15.31
N VAL A 122 7.63 2.36 14.85
CA VAL A 122 8.41 3.36 15.59
C VAL A 122 7.69 3.85 16.84
N SER A 123 6.36 3.81 16.88
CA SER A 123 5.55 4.23 18.03
C SER A 123 5.53 3.23 19.19
N ILE A 124 6.07 2.01 19.00
CA ILE A 124 6.18 0.99 20.06
C ILE A 124 7.17 1.47 21.12
N ASP A 125 6.81 1.29 22.39
CA ASP A 125 7.68 1.63 23.51
C ASP A 125 9.03 0.88 23.45
N PRO A 126 10.16 1.58 23.39
CA PRO A 126 11.48 0.96 23.39
C PRO A 126 11.73 0.06 24.60
N GLY A 127 11.13 0.38 25.76
CA GLY A 127 11.29 -0.39 26.99
C GLY A 127 10.83 -1.84 26.87
N VAL A 128 9.76 -2.10 26.07
CA VAL A 128 9.28 -3.48 25.83
C VAL A 128 10.33 -4.28 25.06
N ILE A 129 11.00 -3.65 24.10
CA ILE A 129 12.06 -4.26 23.29
C ILE A 129 13.31 -4.52 24.14
N GLU A 130 13.69 -3.56 25.00
CA GLU A 130 14.84 -3.69 25.91
C GLU A 130 14.59 -4.79 26.94
N ALA A 131 13.39 -4.90 27.49
CA ALA A 131 13.01 -5.97 28.40
C ALA A 131 13.14 -7.34 27.73
N ALA A 132 12.65 -7.49 26.49
CA ALA A 132 12.80 -8.74 25.74
C ALA A 132 14.27 -9.09 25.46
N ARG A 133 15.11 -8.10 25.14
CA ARG A 133 16.56 -8.29 24.97
C ARG A 133 17.24 -8.74 26.26
N SER A 134 16.89 -8.13 27.38
CA SER A 134 17.44 -8.49 28.70
C SER A 134 17.09 -9.89 29.14
N MET A 135 15.94 -10.42 28.65
CA MET A 135 15.54 -11.82 28.82
C MET A 135 16.22 -12.80 27.84
N GLY A 136 17.15 -12.33 27.02
CA GLY A 136 17.90 -13.16 26.08
C GLY A 136 17.12 -13.56 24.82
N ALA A 137 16.05 -12.84 24.46
CA ALA A 137 15.30 -13.11 23.24
C ALA A 137 16.13 -12.83 21.98
N SER A 138 16.13 -13.75 21.04
CA SER A 138 16.79 -13.54 19.75
C SER A 138 16.09 -12.43 18.93
N PRO A 139 16.80 -11.77 18.00
CA PRO A 139 16.21 -10.71 17.14
C PRO A 139 14.91 -11.14 16.46
N TRP A 140 14.87 -12.36 15.93
CA TRP A 140 13.68 -12.91 15.27
C TRP A 140 12.51 -13.09 16.24
N LYS A 141 12.80 -13.59 17.46
CA LYS A 141 11.79 -13.77 18.50
C LYS A 141 11.22 -12.41 18.97
N ILE A 142 12.06 -11.39 19.07
CA ILE A 142 11.60 -10.03 19.39
C ILE A 142 10.65 -9.50 18.30
N ILE A 143 11.01 -9.69 17.02
CA ILE A 143 10.15 -9.23 15.91
C ILE A 143 8.79 -9.94 15.94
N THR A 144 8.79 -11.27 16.01
CA THR A 144 7.55 -12.06 15.85
C THR A 144 6.66 -12.08 17.09
N SER A 145 7.27 -12.08 18.31
CA SER A 145 6.52 -12.26 19.56
C SER A 145 6.30 -10.98 20.35
N VAL A 146 6.99 -9.88 19.98
CA VAL A 146 6.87 -8.60 20.69
C VAL A 146 6.40 -7.52 19.71
N ILE A 147 7.19 -7.23 18.68
CA ILE A 147 6.93 -6.08 17.80
C ILE A 147 5.65 -6.28 16.99
N VAL A 148 5.46 -7.43 16.35
CA VAL A 148 4.28 -7.67 15.52
C VAL A 148 3.00 -7.66 16.33
N PRO A 149 2.89 -8.37 17.47
CA PRO A 149 1.68 -8.29 18.31
C PRO A 149 1.38 -6.89 18.85
N GLU A 150 2.39 -6.18 19.32
CA GLU A 150 2.24 -4.83 19.87
C GLU A 150 1.78 -3.81 18.81
N ALA A 151 2.27 -3.98 17.59
CA ALA A 151 1.92 -3.11 16.47
C ALA A 151 0.54 -3.39 15.87
N LEU A 152 -0.14 -4.49 16.17
CA LEU A 152 -1.38 -4.90 15.51
C LEU A 152 -2.47 -3.82 15.55
N GLY A 153 -2.69 -3.19 16.69
CA GLY A 153 -3.69 -2.12 16.82
C GLY A 153 -3.40 -0.93 15.88
N PRO A 154 -2.25 -0.27 15.99
CA PRO A 154 -1.84 0.80 15.08
C PRO A 154 -1.80 0.38 13.60
N LEU A 155 -1.37 -0.84 13.30
CA LEU A 155 -1.33 -1.35 11.93
C LEU A 155 -2.74 -1.49 11.34
N ILE A 156 -3.71 -2.02 12.07
CA ILE A 156 -5.10 -2.14 11.60
C ILE A 156 -5.65 -0.75 11.26
N LEU A 157 -5.44 0.24 12.12
CA LEU A 157 -5.86 1.62 11.84
C LEU A 157 -5.16 2.18 10.61
N GLY A 158 -3.86 1.99 10.46
CA GLY A 158 -3.08 2.42 9.30
C GLY A 158 -3.59 1.79 8.00
N TYR A 159 -3.89 0.49 8.01
CA TYR A 159 -4.46 -0.21 6.86
C TYR A 159 -5.87 0.26 6.51
N THR A 160 -6.68 0.66 7.49
CA THR A 160 -8.01 1.25 7.24
C THR A 160 -7.89 2.56 6.46
N PHE A 161 -6.97 3.45 6.83
CA PHE A 161 -6.70 4.67 6.06
C PHE A 161 -6.19 4.39 4.65
N LEU A 162 -5.30 3.40 4.52
CA LEU A 162 -4.79 2.99 3.22
C LEU A 162 -5.88 2.39 2.32
N PHE A 163 -6.82 1.63 2.89
CA PHE A 163 -7.97 1.13 2.15
C PHE A 163 -8.77 2.26 1.51
N ILE A 164 -9.09 3.31 2.28
CA ILE A 164 -9.81 4.49 1.76
C ILE A 164 -9.01 5.14 0.62
N ALA A 165 -7.71 5.35 0.81
CA ALA A 165 -6.86 5.94 -0.23
C ALA A 165 -6.77 5.08 -1.51
N ILE A 166 -6.76 3.76 -1.39
CA ILE A 166 -6.75 2.85 -2.53
C ILE A 166 -8.09 2.91 -3.30
N VAL A 167 -9.22 3.03 -2.58
CA VAL A 167 -10.53 3.24 -3.21
C VAL A 167 -10.54 4.52 -4.03
N ASP A 168 -10.02 5.63 -3.48
CA ASP A 168 -9.92 6.90 -4.21
C ASP A 168 -9.06 6.77 -5.48
N LEU A 169 -7.95 6.02 -5.42
CA LEU A 169 -7.11 5.78 -6.59
C LEU A 169 -7.82 4.94 -7.67
N SER A 170 -8.71 4.03 -7.30
CA SER A 170 -9.42 3.19 -8.25
C SER A 170 -10.39 3.97 -9.14
N LEU A 171 -10.90 5.11 -8.65
CA LEU A 171 -11.83 5.97 -9.40
C LEU A 171 -11.21 6.58 -10.66
N ILE A 172 -9.89 6.66 -10.75
CA ILE A 172 -9.19 7.20 -11.93
C ILE A 172 -9.30 6.26 -13.14
N HIS A 173 -9.64 4.99 -12.91
CA HIS A 173 -9.77 3.99 -13.96
C HIS A 173 -11.19 3.95 -14.56
N ILE A 174 -12.21 4.40 -13.83
CA ILE A 174 -13.61 4.44 -14.24
C ILE A 174 -13.86 5.71 -15.05
#